data_1d6d09968e1f2be2d5580bf8c2da602a
#
_entry.id   1d6d09968e1f2be2d5580bf8c2da602a
#
_cell.length_a   1.000
_cell.length_b   1.000
_cell.length_c   1.000
_cell.angle_alpha   90.00
_cell.angle_beta   90.00
_cell.angle_gamma   90.00
#
_symmetry.space_group_name_H-M   'P 1'
#
loop_
_entity.id
_entity.type
_entity.pdbx_description
1 polymer ?
#
loop_
_entity_poly.entity_id
_entity_poly.type
_entity_poly.pdbx_seq_one_letter_code
_entity_poly.pdbx_strand_id
1 'polypeptide(L)'
;MSAKIVLFCLILHFLDKNKNKDYFVPSYNEYFESKIDNPEEWDLDSFDDANDYESFKNDYNISNIIYIPDIHLISASIGRIRGINKFYEDDFVPHFEPHWKNKAENKINIYAYPFQTEGLMIDLDKIKIVNWLIDNEKLVINDKLITKRVTSYDEAKEILFNLEWDNEDSPYNEVKKLLHTFSHVLISRSSLYTGLDVNSCSEIIFPKSGAFVIYSTSNINIGGFKFVFENSLKDWFNEVELDVNDCIFDPTCIQEKGACFSCLHLPEYVCSEFNEDLDRDVFIGEHRYNTGFWNKI
;
A
#
# COMPACT_ATOMS: atom_id res chain seq x y z
N MET A 1 22.76 -4.55 -6.13
CA MET A 1 21.63 -3.89 -5.47
C MET A 1 22.06 -3.43 -4.08
N SER A 2 21.71 -2.23 -3.68
CA SER A 2 21.93 -1.74 -2.32
C SER A 2 20.68 -2.10 -1.51
N ALA A 3 20.83 -2.83 -0.41
CA ALA A 3 19.72 -3.05 0.51
C ALA A 3 19.37 -1.69 1.14
N LYS A 4 18.27 -1.10 0.71
CA LYS A 4 17.72 0.12 1.30
C LYS A 4 16.72 -0.30 2.38
N ILE A 5 16.94 0.17 3.59
CA ILE A 5 15.92 0.16 4.63
C ILE A 5 15.36 1.58 4.63
N VAL A 6 14.10 1.72 4.24
CA VAL A 6 13.36 2.97 4.41
C VAL A 6 12.71 2.90 5.79
N LEU A 7 13.25 3.64 6.75
CA LEU A 7 12.69 3.72 8.08
C LEU A 7 11.71 4.90 8.13
N PHE A 8 10.49 4.62 8.45
CA PHE A 8 9.41 5.59 8.46
C PHE A 8 9.48 6.46 9.72
N CYS A 9 9.83 7.71 9.59
CA CYS A 9 9.89 8.66 10.72
C CYS A 9 8.56 9.35 11.06
N LEU A 10 7.48 9.13 10.31
CA LEU A 10 6.14 9.56 10.71
C LEU A 10 5.78 9.07 12.13
N ILE A 11 6.29 7.90 12.48
CA ILE A 11 6.11 7.27 13.78
C ILE A 11 6.75 8.09 14.90
N LEU A 12 7.92 8.68 14.68
CA LEU A 12 8.68 9.34 15.77
C LEU A 12 8.11 10.68 16.19
N HIS A 13 7.51 11.44 15.29
CA HIS A 13 6.92 12.74 15.63
C HIS A 13 5.63 12.60 16.46
N PHE A 14 4.91 11.49 16.31
CA PHE A 14 3.71 11.18 17.09
C PHE A 14 4.02 10.46 18.41
N LEU A 15 5.11 9.71 18.50
CA LEU A 15 5.50 9.00 19.72
C LEU A 15 6.05 9.94 20.80
N ASP A 16 6.58 11.11 20.43
CA ASP A 16 7.17 12.04 21.40
C ASP A 16 6.11 12.80 22.23
N LYS A 17 4.87 12.84 21.78
CA LYS A 17 3.75 13.47 22.53
C LYS A 17 3.02 12.54 23.50
N ASN A 18 3.14 11.23 23.34
CA ASN A 18 2.47 10.26 24.22
C ASN A 18 3.46 9.19 24.72
N LYS A 19 3.90 9.32 25.97
CA LYS A 19 4.85 8.43 26.67
C LYS A 19 4.36 7.01 26.91
N ASN A 20 3.25 6.55 26.34
CA ASN A 20 2.77 5.19 26.46
C ASN A 20 3.18 4.36 25.24
N LYS A 21 3.99 3.33 25.51
CA LYS A 21 4.63 2.43 24.54
C LYS A 21 3.68 1.53 23.75
N ASP A 22 2.40 1.62 24.00
CA ASP A 22 1.43 0.75 23.39
C ASP A 22 0.49 1.63 22.57
N TYR A 23 0.54 1.49 21.25
CA TYR A 23 -0.52 1.86 20.34
C TYR A 23 -0.41 3.10 19.47
N PHE A 24 0.03 2.78 18.33
CA PHE A 24 0.08 3.62 17.16
C PHE A 24 -1.30 3.92 16.54
N VAL A 25 -2.26 3.00 16.64
CA VAL A 25 -3.52 3.04 15.88
C VAL A 25 -4.58 4.02 16.40
N PRO A 26 -4.86 4.19 17.69
CA PRO A 26 -5.91 5.10 18.15
C PRO A 26 -5.61 6.58 17.94
N SER A 27 -4.37 7.02 18.16
CA SER A 27 -3.99 8.43 17.94
C SER A 27 -3.91 8.82 16.47
N TYR A 28 -3.68 7.85 15.60
CA TYR A 28 -3.68 8.01 14.17
C TYR A 28 -5.08 8.32 13.63
N ASN A 29 -6.09 7.55 14.00
CA ASN A 29 -7.46 7.80 13.59
C ASN A 29 -7.98 9.16 14.08
N GLU A 30 -7.76 9.52 15.35
CA GLU A 30 -8.17 10.81 15.89
C GLU A 30 -7.54 12.00 15.16
N TYR A 31 -6.27 11.89 14.77
CA TYR A 31 -5.60 12.98 14.07
C TYR A 31 -6.11 13.16 12.64
N PHE A 32 -6.42 12.07 11.93
CA PHE A 32 -6.91 12.12 10.56
C PHE A 32 -8.41 12.40 10.49
N GLU A 33 -9.22 11.84 11.37
CA GLU A 33 -10.65 12.18 11.52
C GLU A 33 -10.84 13.68 11.78
N SER A 34 -10.01 14.31 12.61
CA SER A 34 -10.11 15.74 12.90
C SER A 34 -9.73 16.66 11.74
N LYS A 35 -9.04 16.16 10.71
CA LYS A 35 -8.68 16.96 9.51
C LYS A 35 -9.66 16.82 8.35
N ILE A 36 -10.50 15.80 8.38
CA ILE A 36 -11.44 15.47 7.30
C ILE A 36 -12.84 16.01 7.61
N ASP A 37 -13.10 16.50 8.83
CA ASP A 37 -14.42 16.98 9.26
C ASP A 37 -14.99 18.15 8.45
N ASN A 38 -14.26 18.65 7.43
CA ASN A 38 -14.76 19.69 6.53
C ASN A 38 -14.33 19.41 5.08
N PRO A 39 -15.03 18.52 4.33
CA PRO A 39 -14.82 18.37 2.89
C PRO A 39 -15.00 19.69 2.12
N GLU A 40 -15.77 20.64 2.67
CA GLU A 40 -16.01 21.98 2.10
C GLU A 40 -14.76 22.89 2.17
N GLU A 41 -13.74 22.56 2.96
CA GLU A 41 -12.49 23.32 3.02
C GLU A 41 -11.48 22.90 1.93
N TRP A 42 -11.75 21.83 1.19
CA TRP A 42 -10.94 21.38 0.07
C TRP A 42 -11.66 21.69 -1.23
N ASP A 43 -11.14 22.61 -2.03
CA ASP A 43 -11.51 22.77 -3.44
C ASP A 43 -11.08 21.51 -4.20
N LEU A 44 -11.92 20.47 -4.19
CA LEU A 44 -11.69 19.25 -4.94
C LEU A 44 -12.30 19.40 -6.33
N ASP A 45 -11.57 20.02 -7.25
CA ASP A 45 -12.02 20.22 -8.65
C ASP A 45 -12.28 18.90 -9.40
N SER A 46 -11.86 17.78 -8.83
CA SER A 46 -12.10 16.43 -9.38
C SER A 46 -13.56 15.96 -9.27
N PHE A 47 -14.36 16.61 -8.44
CA PHE A 47 -15.73 16.18 -8.12
C PHE A 47 -16.72 17.33 -8.30
N ASP A 48 -17.90 17.02 -8.85
CA ASP A 48 -18.93 18.01 -9.10
C ASP A 48 -19.58 18.51 -7.80
N ASP A 49 -19.74 17.63 -6.82
CA ASP A 49 -20.28 17.93 -5.50
C ASP A 49 -19.88 16.84 -4.46
N ALA A 50 -20.30 17.02 -3.21
CA ALA A 50 -20.05 16.07 -2.13
C ALA A 50 -20.69 14.68 -2.40
N ASN A 51 -21.80 14.59 -3.12
CA ASN A 51 -22.43 13.31 -3.43
C ASN A 51 -21.63 12.54 -4.48
N ASP A 52 -21.02 13.23 -5.44
CA ASP A 52 -20.14 12.64 -6.43
C ASP A 52 -18.88 12.05 -5.75
N TYR A 53 -18.31 12.78 -4.78
CA TYR A 53 -17.18 12.27 -3.98
C TYR A 53 -17.58 11.06 -3.13
N GLU A 54 -18.75 11.07 -2.48
CA GLU A 54 -19.24 9.92 -1.72
C GLU A 54 -19.54 8.72 -2.63
N SER A 55 -20.10 8.94 -3.83
CA SER A 55 -20.29 7.88 -4.82
C SER A 55 -18.97 7.27 -5.23
N PHE A 56 -17.98 8.10 -5.56
CA PHE A 56 -16.63 7.66 -5.89
C PHE A 56 -16.00 6.80 -4.78
N LYS A 57 -16.08 7.23 -3.52
CA LYS A 57 -15.57 6.44 -2.39
C LYS A 57 -16.26 5.08 -2.28
N ASN A 58 -17.58 5.06 -2.49
CA ASN A 58 -18.37 3.83 -2.45
C ASN A 58 -18.01 2.86 -3.60
N ASP A 59 -17.70 3.38 -4.79
CA ASP A 59 -17.33 2.57 -5.95
C ASP A 59 -16.08 1.74 -5.68
N TYR A 60 -15.10 2.33 -4.98
CA TYR A 60 -13.82 1.70 -4.66
C TYR A 60 -13.69 1.20 -3.21
N ASN A 61 -14.78 1.25 -2.42
CA ASN A 61 -14.80 0.88 -1.00
C ASN A 61 -13.73 1.62 -0.16
N ILE A 62 -13.60 2.92 -0.39
CA ILE A 62 -12.69 3.82 0.29
C ILE A 62 -13.44 4.57 1.40
N SER A 63 -12.87 4.63 2.60
CA SER A 63 -13.37 5.53 3.67
C SER A 63 -12.87 6.95 3.46
N ASN A 64 -11.56 7.10 3.21
CA ASN A 64 -10.93 8.40 3.09
C ASN A 64 -9.73 8.39 2.16
N ILE A 65 -9.47 9.53 1.52
CA ILE A 65 -8.21 9.83 0.85
C ILE A 65 -7.64 11.09 1.49
N ILE A 66 -6.38 11.05 1.91
CA ILE A 66 -5.74 12.11 2.68
C ILE A 66 -4.45 12.51 2.00
N TYR A 67 -4.33 13.80 1.66
CA TYR A 67 -3.07 14.36 1.23
C TYR A 67 -2.17 14.63 2.45
N ILE A 68 -0.94 14.13 2.39
CA ILE A 68 0.07 14.33 3.42
C ILE A 68 1.18 15.20 2.83
N PRO A 69 1.24 16.50 3.21
CA PRO A 69 2.18 17.46 2.61
C PRO A 69 3.63 17.27 3.07
N ASP A 70 3.83 16.59 4.20
CA ASP A 70 5.13 16.53 4.86
C ASP A 70 5.36 15.15 5.50
N ILE A 71 5.97 14.28 4.72
CA ILE A 71 6.37 12.93 5.14
C ILE A 71 7.87 12.95 5.39
N HIS A 72 8.30 12.72 6.63
CA HIS A 72 9.71 12.61 6.99
C HIS A 72 10.18 11.17 6.79
N LEU A 73 11.14 10.99 5.91
CA LEU A 73 11.73 9.70 5.58
C LEU A 73 13.23 9.69 5.87
N ILE A 74 13.75 8.51 6.20
CA ILE A 74 15.18 8.25 6.30
C ILE A 74 15.50 7.09 5.35
N SER A 75 16.24 7.37 4.29
CA SER A 75 16.83 6.31 3.47
C SER A 75 18.15 5.88 4.08
N ALA A 76 18.25 4.60 4.47
CA ALA A 76 19.47 4.08 5.10
C ALA A 76 20.03 2.90 4.32
N SER A 77 21.35 2.85 4.16
CA SER A 77 22.09 1.73 3.57
C SER A 77 22.97 1.09 4.63
N ILE A 78 22.78 -0.19 4.89
CA ILE A 78 23.55 -0.98 5.85
C ILE A 78 24.50 -1.96 5.18
N GLY A 79 24.35 -2.16 3.87
CA GLY A 79 25.16 -3.10 3.11
C GLY A 79 24.75 -3.14 1.64
N ARG A 80 25.25 -4.12 0.94
CA ARG A 80 24.94 -4.40 -0.45
C ARG A 80 24.68 -5.88 -0.65
N ILE A 81 23.80 -6.21 -1.58
CA ILE A 81 23.57 -7.59 -2.01
C ILE A 81 24.40 -7.81 -3.28
N ARG A 82 25.18 -8.88 -3.30
CA ARG A 82 25.90 -9.34 -4.48
C ARG A 82 25.41 -10.73 -4.86
N GLY A 83 25.15 -10.94 -6.13
CA GLY A 83 24.98 -12.28 -6.69
C GLY A 83 26.34 -12.94 -6.85
N ILE A 84 26.51 -14.14 -6.32
CA ILE A 84 27.65 -15.00 -6.60
C ILE A 84 27.16 -16.03 -7.60
N ASN A 85 27.52 -15.87 -8.89
CA ASN A 85 27.38 -16.94 -9.86
C ASN A 85 28.41 -18.01 -9.51
N LYS A 86 27.98 -19.11 -8.96
CA LYS A 86 28.78 -20.32 -8.96
C LYS A 86 28.71 -20.90 -10.38
N PHE A 87 29.83 -20.94 -11.07
CA PHE A 87 29.96 -21.31 -12.49
C PHE A 87 29.45 -22.72 -12.86
N TYR A 88 28.91 -23.50 -11.93
CA TYR A 88 28.47 -24.88 -12.11
C TYR A 88 27.16 -25.29 -11.48
N GLU A 89 26.43 -24.36 -10.88
CA GLU A 89 25.08 -24.58 -10.39
C GLU A 89 24.23 -23.38 -10.83
N ASP A 90 23.09 -23.63 -11.46
CA ASP A 90 22.16 -22.61 -11.98
C ASP A 90 21.50 -21.75 -10.87
N ASP A 91 21.94 -21.89 -9.63
CA ASP A 91 21.41 -21.15 -8.50
C ASP A 91 22.16 -19.84 -8.26
N PHE A 92 21.44 -18.74 -8.47
CA PHE A 92 21.86 -17.42 -8.01
C PHE A 92 21.71 -17.35 -6.48
N VAL A 93 22.82 -17.39 -5.76
CA VAL A 93 22.80 -17.22 -4.31
C VAL A 93 23.07 -15.76 -3.96
N PRO A 94 22.07 -15.00 -3.50
CA PRO A 94 22.28 -13.64 -3.03
C PRO A 94 23.15 -13.64 -1.77
N HIS A 95 24.21 -12.85 -1.78
CA HIS A 95 25.08 -12.67 -0.65
C HIS A 95 25.01 -11.24 -0.14
N PHE A 96 24.56 -11.06 1.10
CA PHE A 96 24.54 -9.77 1.77
C PHE A 96 25.93 -9.43 2.34
N GLU A 97 26.48 -8.29 1.92
CA GLU A 97 27.77 -7.76 2.41
C GLU A 97 27.51 -6.44 3.15
N PRO A 98 27.56 -6.43 4.49
CA PRO A 98 27.42 -5.22 5.29
C PRO A 98 28.51 -4.18 4.99
N HIS A 99 28.24 -2.91 5.23
CA HIS A 99 29.26 -1.85 5.20
C HIS A 99 30.15 -1.92 6.45
N TRP A 100 31.07 -2.87 6.47
CA TRP A 100 31.91 -3.11 7.63
C TRP A 100 32.75 -1.89 8.02
N LYS A 101 32.61 -1.43 9.27
CA LYS A 101 33.54 -0.52 9.92
C LYS A 101 34.67 -1.31 10.59
N ASN A 102 34.32 -2.37 11.33
CA ASN A 102 35.23 -3.31 11.93
C ASN A 102 34.59 -4.70 11.98
N LYS A 103 35.03 -5.59 11.09
CA LYS A 103 34.46 -6.94 10.96
C LYS A 103 34.70 -7.80 12.20
N ALA A 104 35.88 -7.64 12.88
CA ALA A 104 36.20 -8.39 14.06
C ALA A 104 35.31 -8.05 15.27
N GLU A 105 34.78 -6.83 15.30
CA GLU A 105 33.90 -6.35 16.36
C GLU A 105 32.42 -6.36 15.93
N ASN A 106 32.07 -6.90 14.76
CA ASN A 106 30.71 -6.85 14.17
C ASN A 106 30.14 -5.43 14.05
N LYS A 107 31.00 -4.44 13.86
CA LYS A 107 30.57 -3.05 13.68
C LYS A 107 30.39 -2.73 12.20
N ILE A 108 29.22 -2.20 11.84
CA ILE A 108 28.90 -1.75 10.48
C ILE A 108 28.68 -0.23 10.46
N ASN A 109 28.94 0.39 9.32
CA ASN A 109 28.51 1.75 9.06
C ASN A 109 27.09 1.74 8.52
N ILE A 110 26.28 2.68 8.99
CA ILE A 110 24.96 2.98 8.44
C ILE A 110 25.07 4.34 7.72
N TYR A 111 24.84 4.32 6.43
CA TYR A 111 24.78 5.55 5.64
C TYR A 111 23.31 5.94 5.53
N ALA A 112 22.92 7.03 6.18
CA ALA A 112 21.55 7.47 6.25
C ALA A 112 21.40 8.89 5.68
N TYR A 113 20.32 9.12 4.94
CA TYR A 113 19.94 10.39 4.37
C TYR A 113 18.49 10.70 4.72
N PRO A 114 18.22 11.71 5.56
CA PRO A 114 16.87 12.16 5.83
C PRO A 114 16.38 13.07 4.69
N PHE A 115 15.11 12.96 4.33
CA PHE A 115 14.45 13.85 3.39
C PHE A 115 12.96 13.98 3.71
N GLN A 116 12.36 15.05 3.20
CA GLN A 116 10.94 15.33 3.32
C GLN A 116 10.28 15.15 1.96
N THR A 117 9.06 14.64 1.96
CA THR A 117 8.30 14.39 0.74
C THR A 117 6.80 14.51 1.00
N GLU A 118 6.02 14.37 -0.04
CA GLU A 118 4.56 14.35 -0.01
C GLU A 118 4.01 13.00 -0.42
N GLY A 119 2.75 12.75 -0.13
CA GLY A 119 2.06 11.54 -0.55
C GLY A 119 0.56 11.58 -0.32
N LEU A 120 -0.10 10.51 -0.74
CA LEU A 120 -1.51 10.24 -0.51
C LEU A 120 -1.68 9.01 0.34
N MET A 121 -2.48 9.09 1.37
CA MET A 121 -2.96 7.94 2.11
C MET A 121 -4.35 7.58 1.64
N ILE A 122 -4.54 6.33 1.31
CA ILE A 122 -5.82 5.73 0.97
C ILE A 122 -6.22 4.82 2.11
N ASP A 123 -7.35 5.16 2.75
CA ASP A 123 -7.91 4.44 3.88
C ASP A 123 -9.18 3.72 3.42
N LEU A 124 -9.15 2.37 3.39
CA LEU A 124 -10.26 1.56 2.91
C LEU A 124 -11.32 1.37 3.99
N ASP A 125 -12.56 1.13 3.56
CA ASP A 125 -13.66 0.82 4.46
C ASP A 125 -13.43 -0.52 5.17
N LYS A 126 -13.27 -0.48 6.51
CA LYS A 126 -12.95 -1.64 7.34
C LYS A 126 -14.04 -2.69 7.30
N ILE A 127 -15.31 -2.25 7.29
CA ILE A 127 -16.47 -3.16 7.19
C ILE A 127 -16.43 -3.89 5.85
N LYS A 128 -16.08 -3.17 4.78
CA LYS A 128 -15.98 -3.76 3.43
C LYS A 128 -14.81 -4.74 3.33
N ILE A 129 -13.65 -4.43 3.91
CA ILE A 129 -12.50 -5.36 3.94
C ILE A 129 -12.89 -6.66 4.65
N VAL A 130 -13.46 -6.55 5.86
CA VAL A 130 -13.81 -7.75 6.64
C VAL A 130 -14.90 -8.56 5.95
N ASN A 131 -15.93 -7.91 5.40
CA ASN A 131 -16.97 -8.61 4.66
C ASN A 131 -16.47 -9.22 3.35
N TRP A 132 -15.53 -8.58 2.66
CA TRP A 132 -14.86 -9.16 1.49
C TRP A 132 -14.09 -10.43 1.84
N LEU A 133 -13.38 -10.46 2.98
CA LEU A 133 -12.74 -11.68 3.48
C LEU A 133 -13.76 -12.78 3.78
N ILE A 134 -14.92 -12.43 4.35
CA ILE A 134 -16.00 -13.38 4.65
C ILE A 134 -16.61 -13.94 3.36
N ASP A 135 -16.94 -13.08 2.41
CA ASP A 135 -17.58 -13.48 1.13
C ASP A 135 -16.66 -14.36 0.28
N ASN A 136 -15.35 -14.22 0.45
CA ASN A 136 -14.33 -15.03 -0.18
C ASN A 136 -13.87 -16.24 0.68
N GLU A 137 -14.54 -16.52 1.79
CA GLU A 137 -14.19 -17.63 2.70
C GLU A 137 -12.75 -17.57 3.24
N LYS A 138 -12.19 -16.36 3.32
CA LYS A 138 -10.79 -16.11 3.71
C LYS A 138 -10.64 -15.68 5.19
N LEU A 139 -11.72 -15.35 5.89
CA LEU A 139 -11.66 -14.94 7.30
C LEU A 139 -11.68 -16.17 8.22
N VAL A 140 -10.51 -16.66 8.56
CA VAL A 140 -10.34 -17.78 9.52
C VAL A 140 -9.72 -17.22 10.81
N ILE A 141 -10.41 -17.40 11.94
CA ILE A 141 -9.92 -16.99 13.27
C ILE A 141 -9.98 -18.20 14.21
N ASN A 142 -8.86 -18.55 14.83
CA ASN A 142 -8.74 -19.73 15.70
C ASN A 142 -9.25 -21.02 15.02
N ASP A 143 -8.79 -21.27 13.80
CA ASP A 143 -9.17 -22.44 12.96
C ASP A 143 -10.68 -22.53 12.64
N LYS A 144 -11.40 -21.41 12.77
CA LYS A 144 -12.83 -21.35 12.44
C LYS A 144 -13.08 -20.33 11.35
N LEU A 145 -13.75 -20.77 10.30
CA LEU A 145 -14.25 -19.90 9.26
C LEU A 145 -15.36 -19.02 9.82
N ILE A 146 -15.21 -17.71 9.67
CA ILE A 146 -16.23 -16.72 10.05
C ILE A 146 -17.12 -16.45 8.84
N THR A 147 -18.43 -16.68 9.03
CA THR A 147 -19.43 -16.52 7.96
C THR A 147 -20.44 -15.42 8.25
N LYS A 148 -20.45 -14.90 9.48
CA LYS A 148 -21.36 -13.84 9.87
C LYS A 148 -20.81 -12.49 9.42
N ARG A 149 -21.56 -11.77 8.60
CA ARG A 149 -21.18 -10.42 8.14
C ARG A 149 -21.13 -9.42 9.31
N VAL A 150 -20.16 -8.53 9.21
CA VAL A 150 -19.93 -7.45 10.16
C VAL A 150 -20.64 -6.19 9.66
N THR A 151 -21.29 -5.48 10.60
CA THR A 151 -22.00 -4.21 10.32
C THR A 151 -21.51 -3.06 11.20
N SER A 152 -20.69 -3.35 12.21
CA SER A 152 -20.11 -2.36 13.10
C SER A 152 -18.69 -2.03 12.68
N TYR A 153 -18.38 -0.74 12.60
CA TYR A 153 -17.03 -0.24 12.31
C TYR A 153 -16.03 -0.67 13.39
N ASP A 154 -16.42 -0.57 14.67
CA ASP A 154 -15.54 -0.95 15.79
C ASP A 154 -15.22 -2.46 15.78
N GLU A 155 -16.23 -3.30 15.47
CA GLU A 155 -16.02 -4.75 15.31
C GLU A 155 -15.06 -5.05 14.15
N ALA A 156 -15.25 -4.39 13.00
CA ALA A 156 -14.36 -4.58 11.83
C ALA A 156 -12.92 -4.14 12.15
N LYS A 157 -12.76 -3.00 12.82
CA LYS A 157 -11.45 -2.48 13.24
C LYS A 157 -10.76 -3.42 14.23
N GLU A 158 -11.50 -3.97 15.21
CA GLU A 158 -10.97 -4.93 16.17
C GLU A 158 -10.51 -6.23 15.47
N ILE A 159 -11.31 -6.73 14.52
CA ILE A 159 -10.94 -7.91 13.72
C ILE A 159 -9.63 -7.64 12.97
N LEU A 160 -9.55 -6.57 12.20
CA LEU A 160 -8.36 -6.25 11.41
C LEU A 160 -7.11 -6.06 12.29
N PHE A 161 -7.25 -5.37 13.42
CA PHE A 161 -6.14 -5.13 14.34
C PHE A 161 -5.56 -6.43 14.92
N ASN A 162 -6.41 -7.42 15.18
CA ASN A 162 -6.03 -8.70 15.76
C ASN A 162 -5.60 -9.75 14.72
N LEU A 163 -5.61 -9.44 13.41
CA LEU A 163 -5.08 -10.34 12.41
C LEU A 163 -3.58 -10.55 12.62
N GLU A 164 -3.16 -11.81 12.57
CA GLU A 164 -1.77 -12.20 12.70
C GLU A 164 -1.28 -12.86 11.41
N TRP A 165 0.01 -12.71 11.16
CA TRP A 165 0.68 -13.41 10.08
C TRP A 165 1.07 -14.80 10.56
N ASP A 166 0.25 -15.80 10.23
CA ASP A 166 0.50 -17.20 10.62
C ASP A 166 1.12 -18.01 9.47
N ASN A 167 0.63 -17.79 8.26
CA ASN A 167 1.04 -18.48 7.03
C ASN A 167 0.65 -17.65 5.81
N GLU A 168 1.02 -18.12 4.60
CA GLU A 168 0.75 -17.42 3.33
C GLU A 168 -0.74 -17.22 3.06
N ASP A 169 -1.60 -18.12 3.51
CA ASP A 169 -3.07 -18.04 3.33
C ASP A 169 -3.79 -17.35 4.50
N SER A 170 -3.06 -16.68 5.40
CA SER A 170 -3.68 -15.99 6.53
C SER A 170 -4.56 -14.81 6.10
N PRO A 171 -5.63 -14.49 6.84
CA PRO A 171 -6.45 -13.32 6.56
C PRO A 171 -5.62 -12.02 6.52
N TYR A 172 -4.56 -11.94 7.31
CA TYR A 172 -3.62 -10.82 7.30
C TYR A 172 -2.95 -10.66 5.91
N ASN A 173 -2.48 -11.77 5.32
CA ASN A 173 -1.84 -11.75 4.01
C ASN A 173 -2.84 -11.44 2.89
N GLU A 174 -4.09 -11.86 3.01
CA GLU A 174 -5.12 -11.48 2.06
C GLU A 174 -5.40 -9.97 2.09
N VAL A 175 -5.48 -9.35 3.27
CA VAL A 175 -5.57 -7.89 3.38
C VAL A 175 -4.31 -7.21 2.86
N LYS A 176 -3.12 -7.73 3.18
CA LYS A 176 -1.85 -7.22 2.65
C LYS A 176 -1.85 -7.25 1.11
N LYS A 177 -2.24 -8.38 0.51
CA LYS A 177 -2.34 -8.55 -0.94
C LYS A 177 -3.31 -7.55 -1.58
N LEU A 178 -4.49 -7.34 -0.99
CA LEU A 178 -5.45 -6.35 -1.45
C LEU A 178 -4.83 -4.94 -1.48
N LEU A 179 -4.23 -4.50 -0.37
CA LEU A 179 -3.63 -3.17 -0.25
C LEU A 179 -2.41 -3.01 -1.17
N HIS A 180 -1.57 -4.03 -1.27
CA HIS A 180 -0.39 -4.06 -2.12
C HIS A 180 -0.78 -4.00 -3.60
N THR A 181 -1.76 -4.77 -4.02
CA THR A 181 -2.27 -4.70 -5.39
C THR A 181 -2.87 -3.33 -5.68
N PHE A 182 -3.60 -2.74 -4.72
CA PHE A 182 -4.21 -1.42 -4.90
C PHE A 182 -3.13 -0.32 -5.04
N SER A 183 -2.11 -0.33 -4.22
CA SER A 183 -1.02 0.64 -4.34
C SER A 183 -0.32 0.52 -5.70
N HIS A 184 -0.09 -0.71 -6.19
CA HIS A 184 0.56 -0.95 -7.47
C HIS A 184 -0.23 -0.44 -8.66
N VAL A 185 -1.56 -0.68 -8.73
CA VAL A 185 -2.37 -0.15 -9.83
C VAL A 185 -2.35 1.38 -9.86
N LEU A 186 -2.37 2.04 -8.69
CA LEU A 186 -2.28 3.49 -8.61
C LEU A 186 -0.89 4.00 -9.03
N ILE A 187 0.19 3.40 -8.51
CA ILE A 187 1.56 3.82 -8.84
C ILE A 187 1.85 3.62 -10.33
N SER A 188 1.37 2.53 -10.95
CA SER A 188 1.62 2.24 -12.36
C SER A 188 1.19 3.38 -13.30
N ARG A 189 0.15 4.11 -12.96
CA ARG A 189 -0.37 5.26 -13.71
C ARG A 189 -0.06 6.62 -13.09
N SER A 190 0.63 6.65 -11.96
CA SER A 190 0.90 7.90 -11.23
C SER A 190 1.61 8.95 -12.07
N SER A 191 2.50 8.56 -12.97
CA SER A 191 3.28 9.47 -13.80
C SER A 191 2.42 10.35 -14.73
N LEU A 192 1.27 9.85 -15.17
CA LEU A 192 0.35 10.59 -16.05
C LEU A 192 -0.31 11.77 -15.31
N TYR A 193 -0.46 11.67 -14.01
CA TYR A 193 -1.22 12.62 -13.20
C TYR A 193 -0.33 13.46 -12.29
N THR A 194 0.69 12.86 -11.68
CA THR A 194 1.60 13.55 -10.74
C THR A 194 2.73 14.29 -11.45
N GLY A 195 3.03 13.93 -12.70
CA GLY A 195 4.25 14.38 -13.38
C GLY A 195 5.55 13.81 -12.79
N LEU A 196 5.45 12.88 -11.83
CA LEU A 196 6.59 12.15 -11.27
C LEU A 196 6.84 10.89 -12.12
N ASP A 197 8.10 10.53 -12.29
CA ASP A 197 8.43 9.22 -12.85
C ASP A 197 7.96 8.11 -11.91
N VAL A 198 7.44 6.99 -12.43
CA VAL A 198 7.01 5.82 -11.64
C VAL A 198 8.12 5.37 -10.70
N ASN A 199 9.37 5.47 -11.12
CA ASN A 199 10.54 5.18 -10.32
C ASN A 199 10.75 6.12 -9.12
N SER A 200 10.03 7.23 -9.09
CA SER A 200 10.06 8.23 -8.01
C SER A 200 8.88 8.09 -7.06
N CYS A 201 8.09 7.03 -7.18
CA CYS A 201 7.02 6.71 -6.26
C CYS A 201 7.37 5.45 -5.45
N SER A 202 6.79 5.29 -4.30
CA SER A 202 6.86 4.07 -3.49
C SER A 202 5.65 4.00 -2.57
N GLU A 203 5.52 2.89 -1.85
CA GLU A 203 4.36 2.59 -1.02
C GLU A 203 4.73 2.15 0.39
N ILE A 204 3.79 2.29 1.31
CA ILE A 204 3.81 1.68 2.62
C ILE A 204 2.43 1.16 2.93
N ILE A 205 2.37 -0.09 3.34
CA ILE A 205 1.14 -0.84 3.53
C ILE A 205 0.90 -1.07 5.01
N PHE A 206 -0.34 -0.85 5.48
CA PHE A 206 -0.76 -1.04 6.86
C PHE A 206 -1.94 -2.04 6.94
N PRO A 207 -1.70 -3.36 6.86
CA PRO A 207 -2.78 -4.36 6.79
C PRO A 207 -3.73 -4.30 7.98
N LYS A 208 -3.21 -4.11 9.19
CA LYS A 208 -4.03 -4.01 10.42
C LYS A 208 -4.91 -2.75 10.48
N SER A 209 -4.57 -1.74 9.70
CA SER A 209 -5.35 -0.51 9.58
C SER A 209 -6.23 -0.48 8.32
N GLY A 210 -6.04 -1.42 7.40
CA GLY A 210 -6.74 -1.43 6.12
C GLY A 210 -6.42 -0.19 5.27
N ALA A 211 -5.17 0.29 5.31
CA ALA A 211 -4.75 1.52 4.66
C ALA A 211 -3.37 1.36 4.02
N PHE A 212 -3.06 2.23 3.06
CA PHE A 212 -1.72 2.35 2.49
C PHE A 212 -1.40 3.80 2.13
N VAL A 213 -0.11 4.12 2.02
CA VAL A 213 0.39 5.42 1.59
C VAL A 213 1.21 5.25 0.34
N ILE A 214 0.92 6.05 -0.67
CA ILE A 214 1.77 6.25 -1.85
C ILE A 214 2.48 7.57 -1.66
N TYR A 215 3.80 7.59 -1.84
CA TYR A 215 4.61 8.78 -1.61
C TYR A 215 5.72 8.94 -2.66
N SER A 216 6.21 10.17 -2.82
CA SER A 216 7.36 10.43 -3.67
C SER A 216 8.66 10.04 -2.95
N THR A 217 9.54 9.31 -3.65
CA THR A 217 10.90 9.02 -3.19
C THR A 217 11.91 10.09 -3.63
N SER A 218 11.43 11.11 -4.36
CA SER A 218 12.24 12.24 -4.78
C SER A 218 12.44 13.21 -3.61
N ASN A 219 13.63 13.74 -3.48
CA ASN A 219 13.93 14.83 -2.55
C ASN A 219 13.47 16.21 -3.06
N ILE A 220 12.87 16.27 -4.23
CA ILE A 220 12.29 17.48 -4.82
C ILE A 220 10.79 17.32 -4.76
N ASN A 221 10.16 18.09 -3.90
CA ASN A 221 8.70 18.14 -3.83
C ASN A 221 8.19 19.10 -4.92
N ILE A 222 7.53 18.55 -5.93
CA ILE A 222 6.94 19.31 -7.04
C ILE A 222 5.44 19.54 -6.88
N GLY A 223 4.84 19.05 -5.81
CA GLY A 223 3.40 19.17 -5.57
C GLY A 223 2.54 18.25 -6.46
N GLY A 224 3.11 17.17 -6.97
CA GLY A 224 2.42 16.28 -7.89
C GLY A 224 1.26 15.53 -7.23
N PHE A 225 1.47 15.00 -6.03
CA PHE A 225 0.38 14.35 -5.27
C PHE A 225 -0.67 15.35 -4.78
N LYS A 226 -0.26 16.59 -4.46
CA LYS A 226 -1.20 17.66 -4.15
C LYS A 226 -2.10 17.95 -5.34
N PHE A 227 -1.50 18.12 -6.51
CA PHE A 227 -2.25 18.39 -7.74
C PHE A 227 -3.28 17.28 -8.04
N VAL A 228 -2.85 16.02 -7.94
CA VAL A 228 -3.75 14.88 -8.15
C VAL A 228 -4.90 14.89 -7.14
N PHE A 229 -4.59 15.11 -5.87
CA PHE A 229 -5.59 15.16 -4.81
C PHE A 229 -6.67 16.23 -5.08
N GLU A 230 -6.24 17.42 -5.49
CA GLU A 230 -7.15 18.54 -5.74
C GLU A 230 -7.89 18.45 -7.08
N ASN A 231 -7.25 17.87 -8.14
CA ASN A 231 -7.76 18.08 -9.50
C ASN A 231 -8.02 16.79 -10.31
N SER A 232 -7.47 15.65 -9.96
CA SER A 232 -7.43 14.50 -10.88
C SER A 232 -7.66 13.13 -10.23
N LEU A 233 -8.15 13.07 -9.00
CA LEU A 233 -8.38 11.80 -8.30
C LEU A 233 -9.31 10.88 -9.09
N LYS A 234 -10.46 11.41 -9.52
CA LYS A 234 -11.49 10.64 -10.25
C LYS A 234 -10.96 10.09 -11.56
N ASP A 235 -10.25 10.92 -12.33
CA ASP A 235 -9.67 10.51 -13.61
C ASP A 235 -8.59 9.45 -13.43
N TRP A 236 -7.73 9.62 -12.41
CA TRP A 236 -6.70 8.65 -12.10
C TRP A 236 -7.28 7.27 -11.74
N PHE A 237 -8.30 7.23 -10.90
CA PHE A 237 -8.95 5.97 -10.52
C PHE A 237 -9.71 5.34 -11.68
N ASN A 238 -10.37 6.12 -12.53
CA ASN A 238 -11.02 5.60 -13.74
C ASN A 238 -10.00 4.95 -14.71
N GLU A 239 -8.82 5.53 -14.86
CA GLU A 239 -7.75 4.97 -15.70
C GLU A 239 -7.23 3.64 -15.14
N VAL A 240 -7.00 3.56 -13.83
CA VAL A 240 -6.51 2.31 -13.22
C VAL A 240 -7.58 1.22 -13.21
N GLU A 241 -8.85 1.55 -13.17
CA GLU A 241 -9.95 0.58 -13.32
C GLU A 241 -9.90 -0.12 -14.68
N LEU A 242 -9.61 0.61 -15.75
CA LEU A 242 -9.43 0.02 -17.09
C LEU A 242 -8.28 -0.98 -17.10
N ASP A 243 -7.16 -0.65 -16.48
CA ASP A 243 -5.98 -1.53 -16.42
C ASP A 243 -6.22 -2.79 -15.56
N VAL A 244 -7.04 -2.69 -14.53
CA VAL A 244 -7.41 -3.84 -13.70
C VAL A 244 -8.21 -4.84 -14.52
N ASN A 245 -9.11 -4.37 -15.36
CA ASN A 245 -10.00 -5.22 -16.14
C ASN A 245 -9.34 -5.87 -17.37
N ASP A 246 -8.31 -5.23 -17.93
CA ASP A 246 -7.70 -5.68 -19.18
C ASP A 246 -6.16 -5.67 -19.11
N CYS A 247 -5.56 -6.81 -19.35
CA CYS A 247 -4.12 -6.94 -19.52
C CYS A 247 -3.82 -7.53 -20.88
N ILE A 248 -2.83 -7.00 -21.59
CA ILE A 248 -2.46 -7.49 -22.94
C ILE A 248 -2.09 -8.98 -22.97
N PHE A 249 -1.81 -9.59 -21.81
CA PHE A 249 -1.52 -11.01 -21.68
C PHE A 249 -2.71 -11.82 -21.15
N ASP A 250 -3.90 -11.24 -21.06
CA ASP A 250 -5.09 -11.99 -20.73
C ASP A 250 -5.51 -12.91 -21.91
N PRO A 251 -6.09 -14.09 -21.66
CA PRO A 251 -6.50 -14.59 -20.33
C PRO A 251 -5.38 -15.25 -19.51
N THR A 252 -4.18 -15.43 -20.05
CA THR A 252 -3.11 -16.15 -19.33
C THR A 252 -2.71 -15.44 -18.04
N CYS A 253 -2.54 -14.12 -18.06
CA CYS A 253 -2.16 -13.36 -16.87
C CYS A 253 -3.16 -13.55 -15.73
N ILE A 254 -4.45 -13.34 -16.00
CA ILE A 254 -5.48 -13.43 -14.97
C ILE A 254 -5.67 -14.86 -14.45
N GLN A 255 -5.50 -15.86 -15.31
CA GLN A 255 -5.66 -17.28 -14.93
C GLN A 255 -4.50 -17.80 -14.08
N GLU A 256 -3.26 -17.32 -14.30
CA GLU A 256 -2.09 -17.79 -13.56
C GLU A 256 -1.96 -17.08 -12.20
N LYS A 257 -1.70 -15.79 -12.19
CA LYS A 257 -1.42 -15.01 -10.98
C LYS A 257 -2.18 -13.70 -10.88
N GLY A 258 -2.82 -13.25 -11.97
CA GLY A 258 -3.49 -11.96 -12.03
C GLY A 258 -2.55 -10.76 -11.95
N ALA A 259 -1.25 -10.98 -12.08
CA ALA A 259 -0.21 -9.97 -12.04
C ALA A 259 0.93 -10.33 -12.98
N CYS A 260 1.37 -9.37 -13.78
CA CYS A 260 2.52 -9.57 -14.65
C CYS A 260 3.26 -8.24 -14.90
N PHE A 261 4.37 -8.33 -15.60
CA PHE A 261 5.20 -7.18 -15.95
C PHE A 261 4.46 -6.10 -16.75
N SER A 262 3.40 -6.47 -17.47
CA SER A 262 2.63 -5.53 -18.29
C SER A 262 1.54 -4.79 -17.51
N CYS A 263 1.05 -5.33 -16.40
CA CYS A 263 -0.07 -4.74 -15.68
C CYS A 263 0.30 -4.19 -14.29
N LEU A 264 0.91 -4.99 -13.43
CA LEU A 264 1.09 -4.62 -12.02
C LEU A 264 2.53 -4.51 -11.53
N HIS A 265 3.50 -5.19 -12.20
CA HIS A 265 4.86 -5.17 -11.68
C HIS A 265 5.48 -3.79 -11.83
N LEU A 266 5.97 -3.28 -10.72
CA LEU A 266 6.78 -2.07 -10.65
C LEU A 266 8.27 -2.43 -10.66
N PRO A 267 9.18 -1.48 -10.95
CA PRO A 267 10.60 -1.71 -10.77
C PRO A 267 10.93 -2.16 -9.33
N GLU A 268 11.75 -3.19 -9.16
CA GLU A 268 12.05 -3.83 -7.88
C GLU A 268 12.53 -2.89 -6.75
N TYR A 269 13.04 -1.72 -7.09
CA TYR A 269 13.48 -0.72 -6.11
C TYR A 269 12.36 0.25 -5.70
N VAL A 270 11.20 0.18 -6.35
CA VAL A 270 9.98 0.90 -5.98
C VAL A 270 9.18 0.11 -4.96
N CYS A 271 8.98 -1.18 -5.23
CA CYS A 271 8.24 -2.08 -4.38
C CYS A 271 9.14 -2.72 -3.31
N SER A 272 8.75 -2.62 -2.05
CA SER A 272 9.47 -3.23 -0.93
C SER A 272 9.29 -4.75 -0.84
N GLU A 273 8.25 -5.28 -1.46
CA GLU A 273 7.87 -6.70 -1.45
C GLU A 273 8.27 -7.43 -2.75
N PHE A 274 9.10 -6.83 -3.59
CA PHE A 274 9.63 -7.41 -4.84
C PHE A 274 8.57 -7.89 -5.83
N ASN A 275 7.41 -7.22 -5.88
CA ASN A 275 6.23 -7.60 -6.68
C ASN A 275 5.65 -8.98 -6.33
N GLU A 276 5.93 -9.50 -5.13
CA GLU A 276 5.28 -10.72 -4.64
C GLU A 276 3.86 -10.40 -4.15
N ASP A 277 3.00 -11.42 -4.14
CA ASP A 277 1.62 -11.32 -3.62
C ASP A 277 0.75 -10.23 -4.28
N LEU A 278 0.86 -10.06 -5.59
CA LEU A 278 0.00 -9.19 -6.39
C LEU A 278 -1.05 -10.00 -7.14
N ASP A 279 -2.29 -9.51 -7.20
CA ASP A 279 -3.36 -10.19 -7.91
C ASP A 279 -4.53 -9.24 -8.24
N ARG A 280 -4.76 -8.95 -9.54
CA ARG A 280 -5.90 -8.12 -9.99
C ARG A 280 -7.26 -8.71 -9.63
N ASP A 281 -7.33 -10.04 -9.48
CA ASP A 281 -8.58 -10.71 -9.15
C ASP A 281 -9.15 -10.33 -7.77
N VAL A 282 -8.33 -9.73 -6.89
CA VAL A 282 -8.82 -9.13 -5.63
C VAL A 282 -9.89 -8.05 -5.88
N PHE A 283 -9.87 -7.41 -7.05
CA PHE A 283 -10.86 -6.39 -7.43
C PHE A 283 -11.97 -6.97 -8.30
N ILE A 284 -11.66 -7.94 -9.18
CA ILE A 284 -12.57 -8.51 -10.17
C ILE A 284 -13.47 -9.59 -9.56
N GLY A 285 -12.89 -10.59 -8.87
CA GLY A 285 -13.65 -11.64 -8.18
C GLY A 285 -14.20 -12.71 -9.08
N GLU A 286 -13.49 -13.11 -10.15
CA GLU A 286 -13.96 -14.10 -11.13
C GLU A 286 -13.14 -15.39 -11.18
N HIS A 287 -11.94 -15.43 -10.58
CA HIS A 287 -11.01 -16.56 -10.72
C HIS A 287 -10.59 -17.18 -9.38
N ARG A 288 -9.90 -16.41 -8.53
CA ARG A 288 -9.38 -16.85 -7.20
C ARG A 288 -10.21 -16.34 -6.05
N TYR A 289 -11.06 -15.37 -6.33
CA TYR A 289 -12.00 -14.77 -5.39
C TYR A 289 -13.42 -14.96 -5.89
N ASN A 290 -14.37 -15.16 -4.97
CA ASN A 290 -15.80 -15.29 -5.27
C ASN A 290 -16.44 -13.93 -5.56
N THR A 291 -15.86 -12.87 -4.99
CA THR A 291 -16.31 -11.47 -5.16
C THR A 291 -15.11 -10.55 -5.18
N GLY A 292 -15.12 -9.57 -6.07
CA GLY A 292 -14.15 -8.49 -6.09
C GLY A 292 -14.33 -7.51 -4.93
N PHE A 293 -13.29 -6.74 -4.66
CA PHE A 293 -13.34 -5.72 -3.62
C PHE A 293 -14.02 -4.42 -4.10
N TRP A 294 -13.90 -4.06 -5.37
CA TRP A 294 -14.55 -2.87 -5.91
C TRP A 294 -16.01 -3.12 -6.28
N ASN A 295 -16.86 -2.11 -6.06
CA ASN A 295 -18.30 -2.22 -6.41
C ASN A 295 -18.59 -1.90 -7.88
N LYS A 296 -17.62 -1.30 -8.57
CA LYS A 296 -17.81 -0.71 -9.90
C LYS A 296 -17.42 -1.63 -11.05
N ILE A 297 -16.79 -2.76 -10.76
CA ILE A 297 -16.36 -3.75 -11.77
C ILE A 297 -17.46 -4.76 -12.05
#